data_9783a5101878cd481c84daae4f770899
#
_entry.id   9783a5101878cd481c84daae4f770899
#
_cell.length_a   1.000
_cell.length_b   1.000
_cell.length_c   1.000
_cell.angle_alpha   90.00
_cell.angle_beta   90.00
_cell.angle_gamma   90.00
#
_symmetry.space_group_name_H-M   'P 1'
#
loop_
_entity.id
_entity.type
_entity.pdbx_description
1 polymer ?
#
loop_
_entity_poly.entity_id
_entity_poly.type
_entity_poly.pdbx_seq_one_letter_code
_entity_poly.pdbx_strand_id
1 'polypeptide(L)'
;CKLRVGEGYLDGVQADVVFRTPGMHPGNPAIQALKSRGAKITSEMEVFFEVCPCHLIAVTGSDGKTTTTTLVSEMLKASGKTVWLGGNIGTPLLPLCRQMRKEDFAVVELSSFQLMDMERSPQRALITNLAPNHLDIHKDMEEYVEAKKNIYRFQDETGILVLNADNAITSQLRGNGETRFFSRKKRTNCVWEEDGVIYRRGEKILESKDILIPGTHNIENYMAAIALVEGLATDDAIRQVARAFGGVEHRIELVRVKDGVRFYNDSIASSPSRTIAGLRSFPEQVILIAGGYD
;
A
#
# COMPACT_ATOMS: atom_id res chain seq x y z
N CYS A 1 -33.63 3.65 2.37
CA CYS A 1 -32.69 3.40 3.47
C CYS A 1 -33.25 3.97 4.77
N LYS A 2 -33.04 3.26 5.88
CA LYS A 2 -33.37 3.73 7.22
C LYS A 2 -32.08 4.17 7.91
N LEU A 3 -31.97 5.46 8.26
CA LEU A 3 -30.82 6.03 8.93
C LEU A 3 -30.97 5.85 10.46
N ARG A 4 -29.90 5.44 11.14
CA ARG A 4 -29.77 5.44 12.60
C ARG A 4 -28.52 6.22 12.96
N VAL A 5 -28.61 7.11 13.92
CA VAL A 5 -27.53 8.00 14.37
C VAL A 5 -27.56 8.14 15.90
N GLY A 6 -26.47 8.60 16.49
CA GLY A 6 -26.35 8.84 17.92
C GLY A 6 -25.85 7.62 18.70
N GLU A 7 -25.82 7.74 20.01
CA GLU A 7 -25.40 6.67 20.91
C GLU A 7 -26.37 5.48 20.80
N GLY A 8 -25.87 4.24 20.81
CA GLY A 8 -26.69 3.04 20.67
C GLY A 8 -27.27 2.79 19.27
N TYR A 9 -26.79 3.45 18.21
CA TYR A 9 -27.35 3.31 16.85
C TYR A 9 -27.33 1.87 16.30
N LEU A 10 -26.50 0.99 16.87
CA LEU A 10 -26.45 -0.44 16.54
C LEU A 10 -27.39 -1.30 17.40
N ASP A 11 -28.00 -0.74 18.45
CA ASP A 11 -28.84 -1.49 19.36
C ASP A 11 -30.09 -2.04 18.65
N GLY A 12 -30.37 -3.30 18.88
CA GLY A 12 -31.54 -3.98 18.27
C GLY A 12 -31.49 -4.09 16.73
N VAL A 13 -30.35 -3.82 16.10
CA VAL A 13 -30.19 -4.07 14.65
C VAL A 13 -30.28 -5.56 14.39
N GLN A 14 -31.07 -5.92 13.37
CA GLN A 14 -31.15 -7.25 12.78
C GLN A 14 -30.76 -7.16 11.32
N ALA A 15 -29.81 -7.95 10.87
CA ALA A 15 -29.34 -8.00 9.50
C ALA A 15 -28.70 -9.34 9.20
N ASP A 16 -28.90 -9.84 7.98
CA ASP A 16 -28.23 -11.05 7.50
C ASP A 16 -26.79 -10.79 7.10
N VAL A 17 -26.51 -9.56 6.59
CA VAL A 17 -25.18 -9.10 6.16
C VAL A 17 -24.92 -7.71 6.72
N VAL A 18 -23.73 -7.53 7.28
CA VAL A 18 -23.28 -6.25 7.86
C VAL A 18 -21.96 -5.82 7.19
N PHE A 19 -21.99 -4.70 6.49
CA PHE A 19 -20.79 -4.07 5.97
C PHE A 19 -20.15 -3.20 7.05
N ARG A 20 -19.03 -3.64 7.57
CA ARG A 20 -18.24 -2.90 8.56
C ARG A 20 -17.34 -1.86 7.87
N THR A 21 -17.30 -0.64 8.39
CA THR A 21 -16.31 0.35 7.96
C THR A 21 -14.94 0.04 8.60
N PRO A 22 -13.81 0.37 7.94
CA PRO A 22 -12.47 0.14 8.49
C PRO A 22 -12.24 0.77 9.87
N GLY A 23 -12.83 1.95 10.12
CA GLY A 23 -12.71 2.65 11.41
C GLY A 23 -13.42 1.97 12.60
N MET A 24 -14.24 0.96 12.36
CA MET A 24 -14.90 0.19 13.43
C MET A 24 -14.12 -1.08 13.68
N HIS A 25 -13.58 -1.25 14.89
CA HIS A 25 -12.81 -2.45 15.24
C HIS A 25 -13.69 -3.71 15.17
N PRO A 26 -13.21 -4.84 14.61
CA PRO A 26 -13.98 -6.10 14.53
C PRO A 26 -14.46 -6.59 15.91
N GLY A 27 -13.67 -6.37 16.96
CA GLY A 27 -13.99 -6.69 18.34
C GLY A 27 -15.06 -5.81 19.00
N ASN A 28 -15.65 -4.84 18.27
CA ASN A 28 -16.73 -4.02 18.82
C ASN A 28 -17.87 -4.90 19.33
N PRO A 29 -18.34 -4.74 20.59
CA PRO A 29 -19.37 -5.59 21.19
C PRO A 29 -20.66 -5.70 20.37
N ALA A 30 -21.08 -4.61 19.72
CA ALA A 30 -22.27 -4.62 18.88
C ALA A 30 -22.07 -5.46 17.59
N ILE A 31 -20.86 -5.39 16.98
CA ILE A 31 -20.51 -6.25 15.83
C ILE A 31 -20.45 -7.71 16.25
N GLN A 32 -19.83 -8.02 17.38
CA GLN A 32 -19.78 -9.39 17.91
C GLN A 32 -21.19 -9.93 18.23
N ALA A 33 -22.08 -9.10 18.77
CA ALA A 33 -23.47 -9.46 19.01
C ALA A 33 -24.26 -9.72 17.72
N LEU A 34 -23.98 -9.00 16.63
CA LEU A 34 -24.55 -9.27 15.31
C LEU A 34 -24.04 -10.59 14.75
N LYS A 35 -22.73 -10.83 14.82
CA LYS A 35 -22.09 -12.07 14.39
C LYS A 35 -22.62 -13.29 15.14
N SER A 36 -22.77 -13.20 16.47
CA SER A 36 -23.31 -14.31 17.30
C SER A 36 -24.78 -14.64 17.00
N ARG A 37 -25.53 -13.70 16.42
CA ARG A 37 -26.90 -13.89 15.93
C ARG A 37 -26.98 -14.40 14.50
N GLY A 38 -25.83 -14.73 13.86
CA GLY A 38 -25.75 -15.31 12.54
C GLY A 38 -25.54 -14.32 11.39
N ALA A 39 -25.35 -13.02 11.67
CA ALA A 39 -25.04 -12.05 10.61
C ALA A 39 -23.65 -12.30 10.01
N LYS A 40 -23.55 -12.30 8.68
CA LYS A 40 -22.28 -12.29 7.98
C LYS A 40 -21.68 -10.87 8.10
N ILE A 41 -20.54 -10.76 8.79
CA ILE A 41 -19.79 -9.50 8.84
C ILE A 41 -18.83 -9.48 7.66
N THR A 42 -18.84 -8.39 6.91
CA THR A 42 -17.97 -8.19 5.72
C THR A 42 -17.55 -6.73 5.60
N SER A 43 -16.73 -6.43 4.62
CA SER A 43 -16.32 -5.07 4.26
C SER A 43 -16.44 -4.83 2.76
N GLU A 44 -16.36 -3.57 2.34
CA GLU A 44 -16.34 -3.21 0.92
C GLU A 44 -15.16 -3.89 0.21
N MET A 45 -13.98 -3.91 0.82
CA MET A 45 -12.78 -4.55 0.24
C MET A 45 -12.90 -6.08 0.18
N GLU A 46 -13.47 -6.73 1.18
CA GLU A 46 -13.70 -8.17 1.15
C GLU A 46 -14.61 -8.57 0.00
N VAL A 47 -15.73 -7.85 -0.17
CA VAL A 47 -16.65 -8.08 -1.28
C VAL A 47 -15.99 -7.72 -2.62
N PHE A 48 -15.21 -6.64 -2.69
CA PHE A 48 -14.46 -6.31 -3.90
C PHE A 48 -13.53 -7.46 -4.32
N PHE A 49 -12.76 -8.04 -3.39
CA PHE A 49 -11.89 -9.17 -3.69
C PHE A 49 -12.65 -10.44 -4.09
N GLU A 50 -13.89 -10.60 -3.62
CA GLU A 50 -14.76 -11.71 -4.01
C GLU A 50 -15.26 -11.61 -5.45
N VAL A 51 -15.64 -10.40 -5.89
CA VAL A 51 -16.34 -10.19 -7.18
C VAL A 51 -15.46 -9.58 -8.28
N CYS A 52 -14.25 -9.12 -7.95
CA CYS A 52 -13.36 -8.49 -8.92
C CYS A 52 -12.88 -9.52 -9.97
N PRO A 53 -13.10 -9.26 -11.26
CA PRO A 53 -12.65 -10.16 -12.31
C PRO A 53 -11.16 -10.00 -12.66
N CYS A 54 -10.53 -8.89 -12.22
CA CYS A 54 -9.17 -8.50 -12.58
C CYS A 54 -8.09 -9.30 -11.87
N HIS A 55 -6.86 -9.16 -12.37
CA HIS A 55 -5.66 -9.53 -11.60
C HIS A 55 -5.52 -8.59 -10.39
N LEU A 56 -5.62 -9.12 -9.18
CA LEU A 56 -5.51 -8.36 -7.94
C LEU A 56 -4.05 -8.24 -7.50
N ILE A 57 -3.61 -7.00 -7.27
CA ILE A 57 -2.31 -6.65 -6.71
C ILE A 57 -2.57 -5.75 -5.49
N ALA A 58 -2.06 -6.09 -4.32
CA ALA A 58 -2.27 -5.28 -3.13
C ALA A 58 -0.97 -4.93 -2.41
N VAL A 59 -0.95 -3.73 -1.85
CA VAL A 59 0.18 -3.17 -1.11
C VAL A 59 -0.27 -2.76 0.29
N THR A 60 0.49 -3.18 1.30
CA THR A 60 0.36 -2.70 2.68
C THR A 60 1.73 -2.41 3.29
N GLY A 61 1.76 -1.95 4.52
CA GLY A 61 2.96 -1.64 5.28
C GLY A 61 2.72 -0.49 6.25
N SER A 62 3.73 -0.13 7.02
CA SER A 62 3.67 1.06 7.87
C SER A 62 3.86 2.32 7.04
N ASP A 63 4.91 2.39 6.24
CA ASP A 63 5.25 3.53 5.39
C ASP A 63 5.42 3.12 3.93
N GLY A 64 5.39 4.09 3.00
CA GLY A 64 5.62 3.88 1.57
C GLY A 64 4.46 3.26 0.78
N LYS A 65 3.36 2.87 1.42
CA LYS A 65 2.20 2.24 0.75
C LYS A 65 1.72 3.01 -0.48
N THR A 66 1.32 4.25 -0.30
CA THR A 66 0.72 5.10 -1.34
C THR A 66 1.66 5.28 -2.52
N THR A 67 2.92 5.64 -2.24
CA THR A 67 3.94 5.82 -3.28
C THR A 67 4.15 4.52 -4.05
N THR A 68 4.32 3.39 -3.35
CA THR A 68 4.55 2.10 -4.00
C THR A 68 3.33 1.63 -4.80
N THR A 69 2.11 1.80 -4.27
CA THR A 69 0.87 1.45 -4.99
C THR A 69 0.72 2.27 -6.26
N THR A 70 1.02 3.57 -6.20
CA THR A 70 0.98 4.46 -7.36
C THR A 70 2.06 4.08 -8.37
N LEU A 71 3.30 3.81 -7.93
CA LEU A 71 4.38 3.36 -8.82
C LEU A 71 4.03 2.07 -9.57
N VAL A 72 3.44 1.08 -8.87
CA VAL A 72 2.96 -0.17 -9.49
C VAL A 72 1.92 0.14 -10.58
N SER A 73 0.95 1.00 -10.27
CA SER A 73 -0.07 1.43 -11.22
C SER A 73 0.54 2.10 -12.44
N GLU A 74 1.46 3.06 -12.25
CA GLU A 74 2.08 3.80 -13.36
C GLU A 74 3.00 2.90 -14.21
N MET A 75 3.76 1.99 -13.62
CA MET A 75 4.60 1.02 -14.36
C MET A 75 3.75 0.09 -15.23
N LEU A 76 2.61 -0.37 -14.73
CA LEU A 76 1.67 -1.21 -15.49
C LEU A 76 1.00 -0.40 -16.62
N LYS A 77 0.54 0.82 -16.36
CA LYS A 77 -0.03 1.71 -17.37
C LYS A 77 0.98 2.04 -18.47
N ALA A 78 2.22 2.38 -18.11
CA ALA A 78 3.30 2.64 -19.06
C ALA A 78 3.65 1.40 -19.90
N SER A 79 3.32 0.20 -19.39
CA SER A 79 3.44 -1.07 -20.11
C SER A 79 2.18 -1.42 -20.94
N GLY A 80 1.25 -0.47 -21.14
CA GLY A 80 0.05 -0.64 -21.93
C GLY A 80 -1.08 -1.44 -21.26
N LYS A 81 -1.05 -1.58 -19.93
CA LYS A 81 -2.10 -2.29 -19.18
C LYS A 81 -3.21 -1.35 -18.74
N THR A 82 -4.44 -1.85 -18.70
CA THR A 82 -5.57 -1.17 -18.04
C THR A 82 -5.47 -1.40 -16.53
N VAL A 83 -5.42 -0.31 -15.75
CA VAL A 83 -5.21 -0.37 -14.31
C VAL A 83 -6.29 0.41 -13.55
N TRP A 84 -6.90 -0.26 -12.58
CA TRP A 84 -7.86 0.28 -11.63
C TRP A 84 -7.15 0.49 -10.28
N LEU A 85 -6.96 1.74 -9.88
CA LEU A 85 -6.25 2.12 -8.66
C LEU A 85 -7.24 2.50 -7.57
N GLY A 86 -7.12 1.91 -6.37
CA GLY A 86 -8.01 2.24 -5.26
C GLY A 86 -7.63 1.59 -3.93
N GLY A 87 -8.63 1.34 -3.09
CA GLY A 87 -8.47 0.84 -1.73
C GLY A 87 -8.47 1.97 -0.70
N ASN A 88 -7.44 2.05 0.13
CA ASN A 88 -7.27 3.14 1.12
C ASN A 88 -6.92 4.50 0.46
N ILE A 89 -6.79 4.53 -0.83
CA ILE A 89 -6.51 5.69 -1.69
C ILE A 89 -7.39 5.65 -2.93
N GLY A 90 -7.50 6.78 -3.62
CA GLY A 90 -8.17 6.87 -4.91
C GLY A 90 -9.69 6.69 -4.83
N THR A 91 -10.25 6.04 -5.83
CA THR A 91 -11.70 5.86 -6.00
C THR A 91 -12.16 4.52 -5.44
N PRO A 92 -13.34 4.43 -4.79
CA PRO A 92 -13.95 3.15 -4.41
C PRO A 92 -14.10 2.23 -5.62
N LEU A 93 -13.58 1.01 -5.54
CA LEU A 93 -13.50 0.10 -6.69
C LEU A 93 -14.71 -0.82 -6.84
N LEU A 94 -15.38 -1.17 -5.76
CA LEU A 94 -16.51 -2.10 -5.80
C LEU A 94 -17.63 -1.66 -6.77
N PRO A 95 -18.05 -0.37 -6.84
CA PRO A 95 -19.04 0.07 -7.83
C PRO A 95 -18.57 -0.05 -9.29
N LEU A 96 -17.26 -0.12 -9.51
CA LEU A 96 -16.65 -0.16 -10.84
C LEU A 96 -16.44 -1.58 -11.36
N CYS A 97 -16.64 -2.62 -10.55
CA CYS A 97 -16.39 -4.03 -10.92
C CYS A 97 -17.07 -4.44 -12.25
N ARG A 98 -18.27 -3.89 -12.56
CA ARG A 98 -18.98 -4.19 -13.81
C ARG A 98 -18.28 -3.65 -15.08
N GLN A 99 -17.35 -2.71 -14.92
CA GLN A 99 -16.58 -2.11 -16.01
C GLN A 99 -15.23 -2.80 -16.19
N MET A 100 -14.80 -3.56 -15.19
CA MET A 100 -13.52 -4.26 -15.15
C MET A 100 -13.55 -5.52 -16.00
N ARG A 101 -12.43 -5.84 -16.64
CA ARG A 101 -12.24 -7.02 -17.47
C ARG A 101 -11.22 -7.96 -16.85
N LYS A 102 -11.21 -9.21 -17.25
CA LYS A 102 -10.31 -10.24 -16.74
C LYS A 102 -8.83 -9.93 -17.00
N GLU A 103 -8.56 -9.20 -18.09
CA GLU A 103 -7.20 -8.83 -18.51
C GLU A 103 -6.68 -7.58 -17.78
N ASP A 104 -7.54 -6.85 -17.09
CA ASP A 104 -7.20 -5.64 -16.36
C ASP A 104 -6.46 -5.97 -15.04
N PHE A 105 -5.88 -4.94 -14.45
CA PHE A 105 -5.21 -5.02 -13.15
C PHE A 105 -5.92 -4.12 -12.14
N ALA A 106 -6.28 -4.66 -10.99
CA ALA A 106 -6.71 -3.87 -9.84
C ALA A 106 -5.55 -3.78 -8.85
N VAL A 107 -5.03 -2.56 -8.67
CA VAL A 107 -3.93 -2.26 -7.76
C VAL A 107 -4.48 -1.51 -6.57
N VAL A 108 -4.39 -2.12 -5.38
CA VAL A 108 -5.06 -1.60 -4.17
C VAL A 108 -4.07 -1.35 -3.03
N GLU A 109 -4.22 -0.19 -2.40
CA GLU A 109 -3.61 0.07 -1.09
C GLU A 109 -4.50 -0.47 0.02
N LEU A 110 -3.95 -1.24 0.95
CA LEU A 110 -4.70 -1.75 2.10
C LEU A 110 -4.11 -1.27 3.43
N SER A 111 -4.96 -0.70 4.27
CA SER A 111 -4.65 -0.38 5.66
C SER A 111 -4.73 -1.64 6.54
N SER A 112 -4.15 -1.59 7.75
CA SER A 112 -4.32 -2.68 8.74
C SER A 112 -5.78 -2.86 9.14
N PHE A 113 -6.55 -1.78 9.21
CA PHE A 113 -7.97 -1.81 9.56
C PHE A 113 -8.86 -2.52 8.54
N GLN A 114 -8.52 -2.38 7.24
CA GLN A 114 -9.18 -3.14 6.18
C GLN A 114 -8.80 -4.61 6.23
N LEU A 115 -7.51 -4.90 6.51
CA LEU A 115 -6.99 -6.27 6.53
C LEU A 115 -7.38 -7.08 7.78
N MET A 116 -7.82 -6.44 8.88
CA MET A 116 -8.01 -7.06 10.20
C MET A 116 -8.88 -8.32 10.18
N ASP A 117 -9.92 -8.32 9.36
CA ASP A 117 -10.89 -9.40 9.23
C ASP A 117 -11.09 -9.88 7.77
N MET A 118 -10.17 -9.49 6.87
CA MET A 118 -10.16 -10.01 5.50
C MET A 118 -9.70 -11.48 5.49
N GLU A 119 -10.50 -12.31 4.81
CA GLU A 119 -10.24 -13.74 4.59
C GLU A 119 -9.89 -14.05 3.13
N ARG A 120 -9.48 -13.02 2.36
CA ARG A 120 -9.05 -13.12 0.98
C ARG A 120 -7.75 -12.37 0.76
N SER A 121 -6.88 -12.92 -0.07
CA SER A 121 -5.61 -12.32 -0.47
C SER A 121 -5.54 -12.12 -1.98
N PRO A 122 -4.79 -11.12 -2.48
CA PRO A 122 -4.56 -10.93 -3.92
C PRO A 122 -3.57 -11.98 -4.45
N GLN A 123 -3.50 -12.15 -5.76
CA GLN A 123 -2.48 -12.97 -6.42
C GLN A 123 -1.07 -12.46 -6.14
N ARG A 124 -0.90 -11.13 -6.06
CA ARG A 124 0.38 -10.49 -5.71
C ARG A 124 0.20 -9.56 -4.52
N ALA A 125 0.96 -9.80 -3.48
CA ALA A 125 0.95 -9.05 -2.23
C ALA A 125 2.31 -8.41 -1.96
N LEU A 126 2.31 -7.23 -1.35
CA LEU A 126 3.51 -6.55 -0.90
C LEU A 126 3.33 -6.00 0.51
N ILE A 127 4.32 -6.22 1.37
CA ILE A 127 4.48 -5.49 2.63
C ILE A 127 5.77 -4.67 2.54
N THR A 128 5.66 -3.34 2.50
CA THR A 128 6.80 -2.42 2.34
C THR A 128 7.75 -2.47 3.53
N ASN A 129 7.22 -2.33 4.73
CA ASN A 129 7.91 -2.41 6.02
C ASN A 129 6.88 -2.55 7.14
N LEU A 130 7.34 -2.97 8.31
CA LEU A 130 6.56 -3.00 9.56
C LEU A 130 7.33 -2.31 10.68
N ALA A 131 6.75 -1.24 11.19
CA ALA A 131 7.24 -0.45 12.32
C ALA A 131 6.06 -0.03 13.20
N PRO A 132 6.27 0.28 14.47
CA PRO A 132 5.20 0.74 15.37
C PRO A 132 4.41 1.90 14.76
N ASN A 133 3.13 1.68 14.57
CA ASN A 133 2.19 2.66 14.03
C ASN A 133 0.76 2.27 14.43
N HIS A 134 -0.12 3.25 14.64
CA HIS A 134 -1.54 3.04 14.99
C HIS A 134 -1.77 2.16 16.23
N LEU A 135 -0.87 2.23 17.24
CA LEU A 135 -1.00 1.51 18.52
C LEU A 135 -2.04 2.15 19.47
N ASP A 136 -2.66 3.23 19.06
CA ASP A 136 -3.83 3.85 19.67
C ASP A 136 -5.13 3.07 19.37
N ILE A 137 -5.14 2.26 18.31
CA ILE A 137 -6.32 1.49 17.87
C ILE A 137 -6.06 -0.02 17.92
N HIS A 138 -4.88 -0.48 17.48
CA HIS A 138 -4.46 -1.87 17.69
C HIS A 138 -4.06 -2.08 19.15
N LYS A 139 -4.45 -3.21 19.70
CA LYS A 139 -4.11 -3.59 21.08
C LYS A 139 -2.61 -3.56 21.34
N ASP A 140 -1.81 -4.03 20.37
CA ASP A 140 -0.37 -4.12 20.43
C ASP A 140 0.23 -4.28 19.02
N MET A 141 1.56 -4.35 18.96
CA MET A 141 2.28 -4.56 17.69
C MET A 141 2.02 -5.93 17.07
N GLU A 142 1.70 -6.94 17.86
CA GLU A 142 1.40 -8.29 17.38
C GLU A 142 0.09 -8.29 16.59
N GLU A 143 -0.98 -7.72 17.13
CA GLU A 143 -2.26 -7.56 16.42
C GLU A 143 -2.09 -6.77 15.11
N TYR A 144 -1.28 -5.70 15.12
CA TYR A 144 -0.98 -4.92 13.94
C TYR A 144 -0.28 -5.73 12.85
N VAL A 145 0.72 -6.54 13.23
CA VAL A 145 1.44 -7.43 12.31
C VAL A 145 0.51 -8.52 11.79
N GLU A 146 -0.26 -9.18 12.67
CA GLU A 146 -1.20 -10.23 12.30
C GLU A 146 -2.28 -9.72 11.34
N ALA A 147 -2.82 -8.54 11.56
CA ALA A 147 -3.76 -7.92 10.64
C ALA A 147 -3.14 -7.77 9.23
N LYS A 148 -1.89 -7.28 9.15
CA LYS A 148 -1.23 -7.10 7.85
C LYS A 148 -0.84 -8.40 7.16
N LYS A 149 -0.62 -9.48 7.89
CA LYS A 149 -0.36 -10.81 7.30
C LYS A 149 -1.56 -11.32 6.49
N ASN A 150 -2.77 -10.84 6.75
CA ASN A 150 -3.94 -11.24 5.97
C ASN A 150 -3.84 -10.84 4.49
N ILE A 151 -2.95 -9.89 4.12
CA ILE A 151 -2.69 -9.57 2.72
C ILE A 151 -2.16 -10.77 1.91
N TYR A 152 -1.52 -11.77 2.55
CA TYR A 152 -0.97 -12.95 1.88
C TYR A 152 -1.39 -14.29 2.50
N ARG A 153 -2.01 -14.27 3.69
CA ARG A 153 -2.35 -15.48 4.47
C ARG A 153 -3.21 -16.47 3.68
N PHE A 154 -4.07 -15.97 2.81
CA PHE A 154 -5.02 -16.75 2.02
C PHE A 154 -4.57 -16.93 0.56
N GLN A 155 -3.29 -16.66 0.24
CA GLN A 155 -2.70 -17.01 -1.04
C GLN A 155 -2.49 -18.51 -1.13
N ASP A 156 -2.68 -19.06 -2.33
CA ASP A 156 -2.27 -20.41 -2.67
C ASP A 156 -0.79 -20.48 -3.08
N GLU A 157 -0.35 -21.62 -3.58
CA GLU A 157 1.01 -21.87 -4.05
C GLU A 157 1.43 -21.04 -5.27
N THR A 158 0.48 -20.46 -6.01
CA THR A 158 0.74 -19.58 -7.17
C THR A 158 0.91 -18.13 -6.76
N GLY A 159 0.61 -17.80 -5.52
CA GLY A 159 0.70 -16.45 -4.98
C GLY A 159 2.12 -15.92 -4.92
N ILE A 160 2.25 -14.61 -5.08
CA ILE A 160 3.54 -13.90 -4.99
C ILE A 160 3.49 -12.93 -3.82
N LEU A 161 4.44 -13.08 -2.89
CA LEU A 161 4.62 -12.18 -1.75
C LEU A 161 5.95 -11.43 -1.86
N VAL A 162 5.90 -10.10 -1.89
CA VAL A 162 7.09 -9.23 -1.92
C VAL A 162 7.32 -8.63 -0.53
N LEU A 163 8.57 -8.71 -0.05
CA LEU A 163 8.95 -8.31 1.31
C LEU A 163 10.28 -7.55 1.32
N ASN A 164 10.42 -6.64 2.28
CA ASN A 164 11.65 -5.92 2.57
C ASN A 164 12.59 -6.79 3.42
N ALA A 165 13.74 -7.18 2.87
CA ALA A 165 14.75 -7.97 3.58
C ALA A 165 15.58 -7.16 4.60
N ASP A 166 15.47 -5.83 4.57
CA ASP A 166 16.16 -4.92 5.50
C ASP A 166 15.34 -4.60 6.75
N ASN A 167 14.05 -4.93 6.74
CA ASN A 167 13.16 -4.73 7.89
C ASN A 167 13.13 -5.98 8.76
N ALA A 168 13.34 -5.81 10.06
CA ALA A 168 13.50 -6.90 11.02
C ALA A 168 12.29 -7.85 11.06
N ILE A 169 11.07 -7.35 10.87
CA ILE A 169 9.85 -8.15 10.93
C ILE A 169 9.59 -8.80 9.56
N THR A 170 9.56 -8.02 8.48
CA THR A 170 9.21 -8.55 7.16
C THR A 170 10.22 -9.55 6.63
N SER A 171 11.49 -9.44 7.01
CA SER A 171 12.54 -10.41 6.61
C SER A 171 12.27 -11.84 7.10
N GLN A 172 11.47 -12.01 8.15
CA GLN A 172 11.12 -13.30 8.75
C GLN A 172 9.82 -13.91 8.16
N LEU A 173 9.04 -13.12 7.42
CA LEU A 173 7.78 -13.58 6.86
C LEU A 173 7.98 -14.44 5.60
N ARG A 174 7.06 -15.35 5.36
CA ARG A 174 7.02 -16.21 4.16
C ARG A 174 5.57 -16.42 3.73
N GLY A 175 5.34 -16.45 2.42
CA GLY A 175 4.04 -16.83 1.85
C GLY A 175 3.98 -18.33 1.53
N ASN A 176 2.81 -18.78 1.10
CA ASN A 176 2.62 -20.17 0.64
C ASN A 176 3.23 -20.41 -0.75
N GLY A 177 3.25 -19.38 -1.60
CA GLY A 177 3.84 -19.40 -2.93
C GLY A 177 5.24 -18.76 -2.98
N GLU A 178 5.55 -18.06 -4.07
CA GLU A 178 6.85 -17.42 -4.25
C GLU A 178 7.01 -16.22 -3.30
N THR A 179 8.04 -16.26 -2.45
CA THR A 179 8.45 -15.09 -1.66
C THR A 179 9.64 -14.40 -2.32
N ARG A 180 9.46 -13.15 -2.72
CA ARG A 180 10.45 -12.25 -3.32
C ARG A 180 10.92 -11.23 -2.31
N PHE A 181 12.23 -11.01 -2.24
CA PHE A 181 12.81 -10.00 -1.37
C PHE A 181 13.39 -8.84 -2.17
N PHE A 182 13.25 -7.63 -1.62
CA PHE A 182 14.06 -6.48 -2.04
C PHE A 182 14.93 -5.98 -0.88
N SER A 183 16.08 -5.41 -1.18
CA SER A 183 17.03 -4.88 -0.19
C SER A 183 17.95 -3.82 -0.78
N ARG A 184 18.23 -2.78 0.03
CA ARG A 184 19.27 -1.80 -0.24
C ARG A 184 20.64 -2.19 0.36
N LYS A 185 20.68 -3.19 1.23
CA LYS A 185 21.87 -3.52 2.03
C LYS A 185 22.57 -4.79 1.56
N LYS A 186 21.90 -5.64 0.80
CA LYS A 186 22.42 -6.94 0.39
C LYS A 186 21.72 -7.46 -0.86
N ARG A 187 22.39 -8.32 -1.60
CA ARG A 187 21.77 -9.06 -2.71
C ARG A 187 20.66 -9.98 -2.19
N THR A 188 19.58 -10.04 -2.94
CA THR A 188 18.40 -10.86 -2.62
C THR A 188 18.05 -11.79 -3.79
N ASN A 189 17.00 -12.59 -3.60
CA ASN A 189 16.50 -13.48 -4.65
C ASN A 189 15.70 -12.74 -5.75
N CYS A 190 15.41 -11.43 -5.59
CA CYS A 190 14.62 -10.70 -6.58
C CYS A 190 15.23 -9.34 -6.91
N VAL A 191 15.12 -8.33 -6.03
CA VAL A 191 15.58 -6.95 -6.32
C VAL A 191 16.55 -6.46 -5.26
N TRP A 192 17.65 -5.83 -5.68
CA TRP A 192 18.59 -5.19 -4.75
C TRP A 192 19.24 -3.95 -5.36
N GLU A 193 19.73 -3.06 -4.50
CA GLU A 193 20.60 -1.95 -4.89
C GLU A 193 22.05 -2.28 -4.56
N GLU A 194 22.95 -1.98 -5.49
CA GLU A 194 24.39 -2.10 -5.31
C GLU A 194 25.08 -0.98 -6.10
N ASP A 195 25.91 -0.19 -5.42
CA ASP A 195 26.65 0.94 -5.99
C ASP A 195 25.77 1.93 -6.79
N GLY A 196 24.59 2.23 -6.26
CA GLY A 196 23.63 3.16 -6.88
C GLY A 196 22.91 2.59 -8.12
N VAL A 197 22.95 1.28 -8.33
CA VAL A 197 22.26 0.58 -9.41
C VAL A 197 21.27 -0.40 -8.83
N ILE A 198 20.04 -0.37 -9.34
CA ILE A 198 18.99 -1.34 -8.99
C ILE A 198 19.06 -2.51 -9.96
N TYR A 199 19.21 -3.69 -9.40
CA TYR A 199 19.23 -4.97 -10.11
C TYR A 199 17.96 -5.77 -9.82
N ARG A 200 17.48 -6.50 -10.83
CA ARG A 200 16.44 -7.52 -10.68
C ARG A 200 16.98 -8.84 -11.21
N ARG A 201 17.07 -9.85 -10.35
CA ARG A 201 17.61 -11.18 -10.65
C ARG A 201 18.99 -11.17 -11.37
N GLY A 202 19.80 -10.16 -11.06
CA GLY A 202 21.13 -9.98 -11.66
C GLY A 202 21.17 -9.06 -12.88
N GLU A 203 20.03 -8.70 -13.44
CA GLU A 203 19.95 -7.77 -14.57
C GLU A 203 19.82 -6.32 -14.07
N LYS A 204 20.60 -5.40 -14.64
CA LYS A 204 20.52 -3.98 -14.36
C LYS A 204 19.18 -3.42 -14.88
N ILE A 205 18.39 -2.81 -14.00
CA ILE A 205 17.12 -2.20 -14.36
C ILE A 205 17.27 -0.70 -14.55
N LEU A 206 17.76 0.04 -13.54
CA LEU A 206 17.95 1.48 -13.59
C LEU A 206 19.02 1.93 -12.58
N GLU A 207 19.52 3.16 -12.72
CA GLU A 207 20.37 3.79 -11.72
C GLU A 207 19.51 4.57 -10.72
N SER A 208 19.83 4.49 -9.42
CA SER A 208 19.05 5.15 -8.36
C SER A 208 18.95 6.66 -8.55
N LYS A 209 19.97 7.29 -9.19
CA LYS A 209 19.98 8.72 -9.56
C LYS A 209 18.93 9.10 -10.62
N ASP A 210 18.44 8.14 -11.41
CA ASP A 210 17.39 8.37 -12.42
C ASP A 210 16.00 8.51 -11.78
N ILE A 211 15.84 8.17 -10.49
CA ILE A 211 14.60 8.33 -9.74
C ILE A 211 14.39 9.79 -9.42
N LEU A 212 13.35 10.39 -10.00
CA LEU A 212 13.07 11.82 -9.90
C LEU A 212 12.66 12.23 -8.48
N ILE A 213 11.88 11.41 -7.77
CA ILE A 213 11.43 11.73 -6.41
C ILE A 213 12.56 11.54 -5.40
N PRO A 214 12.83 12.54 -4.53
CA PRO A 214 13.98 12.52 -3.63
C PRO A 214 13.80 11.53 -2.46
N GLY A 215 14.92 11.13 -1.88
CA GLY A 215 14.98 10.37 -0.63
C GLY A 215 15.21 8.87 -0.82
N THR A 216 16.02 8.33 0.07
CA THR A 216 16.42 6.91 0.05
C THR A 216 15.26 5.94 0.22
N HIS A 217 14.23 6.35 0.97
CA HIS A 217 13.00 5.58 1.12
C HIS A 217 12.24 5.42 -0.22
N ASN A 218 12.40 6.36 -1.16
CA ASN A 218 11.80 6.23 -2.48
C ASN A 218 12.55 5.22 -3.35
N ILE A 219 13.85 5.04 -3.18
CA ILE A 219 14.58 3.94 -3.80
C ILE A 219 13.98 2.59 -3.34
N GLU A 220 13.69 2.45 -2.05
CA GLU A 220 13.03 1.25 -1.49
C GLU A 220 11.62 1.05 -2.09
N ASN A 221 10.83 2.12 -2.23
CA ASN A 221 9.52 2.07 -2.86
C ASN A 221 9.60 1.61 -4.33
N TYR A 222 10.61 2.09 -5.09
CA TYR A 222 10.86 1.63 -6.46
C TYR A 222 11.26 0.16 -6.51
N MET A 223 12.20 -0.27 -5.67
CA MET A 223 12.60 -1.69 -5.62
C MET A 223 11.43 -2.60 -5.27
N ALA A 224 10.58 -2.21 -4.33
CA ALA A 224 9.37 -2.92 -3.96
C ALA A 224 8.39 -3.02 -5.14
N ALA A 225 8.15 -1.90 -5.85
CA ALA A 225 7.30 -1.87 -7.03
C ALA A 225 7.87 -2.75 -8.17
N ILE A 226 9.18 -2.67 -8.45
CA ILE A 226 9.87 -3.47 -9.47
C ILE A 226 9.72 -4.97 -9.19
N ALA A 227 9.88 -5.39 -7.92
CA ALA A 227 9.71 -6.78 -7.52
C ALA A 227 8.26 -7.27 -7.70
N LEU A 228 7.29 -6.39 -7.46
CA LEU A 228 5.86 -6.71 -7.53
C LEU A 228 5.36 -6.81 -8.98
N VAL A 229 5.90 -5.96 -9.89
CA VAL A 229 5.51 -5.94 -11.31
C VAL A 229 6.37 -6.84 -12.20
N GLU A 230 7.30 -7.62 -11.61
CA GLU A 230 8.15 -8.53 -12.39
C GLU A 230 7.32 -9.49 -13.25
N GLY A 231 7.61 -9.53 -14.54
CA GLY A 231 6.87 -10.31 -15.54
C GLY A 231 5.54 -9.66 -16.01
N LEU A 232 5.18 -8.49 -15.49
CA LEU A 232 3.97 -7.73 -15.87
C LEU A 232 4.29 -6.42 -16.58
N ALA A 233 5.32 -5.70 -16.10
CA ALA A 233 5.79 -4.44 -16.69
C ALA A 233 7.12 -4.63 -17.43
N THR A 234 7.32 -3.86 -18.50
CA THR A 234 8.57 -3.82 -19.25
C THR A 234 9.62 -2.97 -18.53
N ASP A 235 10.90 -3.26 -18.74
CA ASP A 235 11.99 -2.48 -18.14
C ASP A 235 12.02 -1.04 -18.64
N ASP A 236 11.62 -0.81 -19.89
CA ASP A 236 11.52 0.54 -20.44
C ASP A 236 10.41 1.36 -19.77
N ALA A 237 9.27 0.73 -19.48
CA ALA A 237 8.20 1.36 -18.72
C ALA A 237 8.65 1.71 -17.28
N ILE A 238 9.40 0.82 -16.62
CA ILE A 238 9.97 1.08 -15.30
C ILE A 238 10.91 2.29 -15.34
N ARG A 239 11.83 2.34 -16.32
CA ARG A 239 12.75 3.47 -16.52
C ARG A 239 12.03 4.78 -16.86
N GLN A 240 11.01 4.70 -17.70
CA GLN A 240 10.16 5.86 -18.04
C GLN A 240 9.50 6.43 -16.79
N VAL A 241 8.88 5.57 -15.96
CA VAL A 241 8.24 6.02 -14.71
C VAL A 241 9.27 6.59 -13.74
N ALA A 242 10.47 6.00 -13.62
CA ALA A 242 11.52 6.52 -12.74
C ALA A 242 11.90 7.99 -13.06
N ARG A 243 11.97 8.31 -14.35
CA ARG A 243 12.37 9.64 -14.85
C ARG A 243 11.23 10.66 -14.92
N ALA A 244 9.97 10.21 -14.86
CA ALA A 244 8.80 11.07 -15.06
C ALA A 244 7.93 11.22 -13.80
N PHE A 245 7.93 10.25 -12.89
CA PHE A 245 7.05 10.26 -11.73
C PHE A 245 7.50 11.30 -10.71
N GLY A 246 6.74 12.38 -10.60
CA GLY A 246 7.03 13.54 -9.72
C GLY A 246 6.59 13.35 -8.26
N GLY A 247 6.04 12.19 -7.90
CA GLY A 247 5.53 11.91 -6.55
C GLY A 247 4.02 11.74 -6.50
N VAL A 248 3.53 11.54 -5.30
CA VAL A 248 2.08 11.49 -5.01
C VAL A 248 1.66 12.89 -4.56
N GLU A 249 0.51 13.33 -5.04
CA GLU A 249 -0.09 14.61 -4.62
C GLU A 249 -0.08 14.77 -3.09
N HIS A 250 0.30 15.94 -2.62
CA HIS A 250 0.44 16.28 -1.19
C HIS A 250 1.53 15.52 -0.42
N ARG A 251 2.44 14.79 -1.09
CA ARG A 251 3.55 14.06 -0.46
C ARG A 251 4.89 14.45 -1.08
N ILE A 252 5.59 15.40 -0.47
CA ILE A 252 6.83 16.01 -1.00
C ILE A 252 6.65 16.36 -2.49
N GLU A 253 5.46 16.81 -2.82
CA GLU A 253 5.04 17.16 -4.16
C GLU A 253 5.69 18.49 -4.58
N LEU A 254 6.48 18.50 -5.64
CA LEU A 254 7.01 19.75 -6.21
C LEU A 254 5.88 20.53 -6.89
N VAL A 255 5.29 21.50 -6.20
CA VAL A 255 4.16 22.27 -6.72
C VAL A 255 4.59 23.47 -7.57
N ARG A 256 5.79 24.02 -7.34
CA ARG A 256 6.28 25.19 -8.07
C ARG A 256 7.77 25.36 -7.98
N VAL A 257 8.36 25.90 -9.06
CA VAL A 257 9.70 26.53 -9.05
C VAL A 257 9.53 28.01 -9.40
N LYS A 258 10.01 28.92 -8.54
CA LYS A 258 9.96 30.35 -8.76
C LYS A 258 11.30 30.99 -8.35
N ASP A 259 11.95 31.71 -9.25
CA ASP A 259 13.22 32.41 -9.02
C ASP A 259 14.32 31.47 -8.44
N GLY A 260 14.35 30.21 -8.91
CA GLY A 260 15.27 29.17 -8.42
C GLY A 260 14.85 28.50 -7.10
N VAL A 261 13.81 28.98 -6.44
CA VAL A 261 13.27 28.38 -5.20
C VAL A 261 12.23 27.32 -5.56
N ARG A 262 12.41 26.12 -4.99
CA ARG A 262 11.49 25.00 -5.14
C ARG A 262 10.49 24.96 -3.98
N PHE A 263 9.21 24.90 -4.28
CA PHE A 263 8.11 24.82 -3.32
C PHE A 263 7.54 23.41 -3.31
N TYR A 264 7.55 22.76 -2.15
CA TYR A 264 7.03 21.41 -1.97
C TYR A 264 5.81 21.41 -1.06
N ASN A 265 4.81 20.60 -1.44
CA ASN A 265 3.63 20.34 -0.63
C ASN A 265 3.77 18.95 0.03
N ASP A 266 3.80 18.91 1.36
CA ASP A 266 3.85 17.68 2.15
C ASP A 266 2.74 17.68 3.22
N SER A 267 1.58 18.26 2.89
CA SER A 267 0.46 18.45 3.84
C SER A 267 -0.12 17.14 4.37
N ILE A 268 0.17 16.00 3.74
CA ILE A 268 -0.21 14.67 4.24
C ILE A 268 0.67 14.19 5.41
N ALA A 269 1.79 14.85 5.67
CA ALA A 269 2.69 14.55 6.79
C ALA A 269 2.12 15.08 8.12
N SER A 270 1.02 14.51 8.57
CA SER A 270 0.26 14.93 9.74
C SER A 270 0.86 14.46 11.09
N SER A 271 2.11 13.99 11.12
CA SER A 271 2.81 13.60 12.35
C SER A 271 4.26 14.06 12.35
N PRO A 272 4.86 14.33 13.52
CA PRO A 272 6.26 14.76 13.62
C PRO A 272 7.24 13.81 12.92
N SER A 273 7.06 12.51 13.05
CA SER A 273 7.92 11.49 12.43
C SER A 273 7.90 11.56 10.90
N ARG A 274 6.74 11.79 10.29
CA ARG A 274 6.58 11.95 8.84
C ARG A 274 7.21 13.25 8.35
N THR A 275 6.97 14.36 9.05
CA THR A 275 7.58 15.66 8.73
C THR A 275 9.11 15.57 8.82
N ILE A 276 9.66 14.94 9.85
CA ILE A 276 11.11 14.72 10.00
C ILE A 276 11.65 13.87 8.83
N ALA A 277 10.95 12.82 8.44
CA ALA A 277 11.35 11.99 7.30
C ALA A 277 11.35 12.79 6.00
N GLY A 278 10.32 13.62 5.78
CA GLY A 278 10.23 14.55 4.65
C GLY A 278 11.41 15.53 4.61
N LEU A 279 11.70 16.19 5.72
CA LEU A 279 12.83 17.14 5.83
C LEU A 279 14.18 16.47 5.55
N ARG A 280 14.41 15.26 6.02
CA ARG A 280 15.63 14.47 5.78
C ARG A 280 15.80 13.99 4.32
N SER A 281 14.76 14.13 3.50
CA SER A 281 14.82 13.78 2.07
C SER A 281 15.59 14.81 1.23
N PHE A 282 15.85 15.97 1.79
CA PHE A 282 16.59 17.06 1.11
C PHE A 282 18.03 17.10 1.58
N PRO A 283 19.01 17.17 0.67
CA PRO A 283 20.42 17.37 1.02
C PRO A 283 20.71 18.82 1.45
N GLU A 284 19.87 19.78 1.00
CA GLU A 284 20.01 21.19 1.33
C GLU A 284 19.15 21.58 2.53
N GLN A 285 19.45 22.75 3.11
CA GLN A 285 18.57 23.35 4.12
C GLN A 285 17.26 23.78 3.48
N VAL A 286 16.14 23.50 4.17
CA VAL A 286 14.79 23.86 3.75
C VAL A 286 14.13 24.81 4.73
N ILE A 287 13.23 25.66 4.24
CA ILE A 287 12.35 26.47 5.07
C ILE A 287 11.07 25.67 5.27
N LEU A 288 10.83 25.25 6.50
CA LEU A 288 9.58 24.55 6.88
C LEU A 288 8.48 25.58 7.17
N ILE A 289 7.35 25.43 6.46
CA ILE A 289 6.10 26.10 6.79
C ILE A 289 5.20 25.00 7.38
N ALA A 290 4.96 25.06 8.69
CA ALA A 290 4.13 24.11 9.39
C ALA A 290 2.99 24.84 10.11
N GLY A 291 1.83 24.18 10.18
CA GLY A 291 0.65 24.66 10.87
C GLY A 291 -0.45 23.61 10.83
N GLY A 292 -1.45 23.76 11.67
CA GLY A 292 -2.58 22.85 11.77
C GLY A 292 -3.39 23.15 13.02
N TYR A 293 -4.36 22.30 13.28
CA TYR A 293 -5.20 22.32 14.47
C TYR A 293 -4.61 21.35 15.49
N ASP A 294 -4.53 21.79 16.77
CA ASP A 294 -4.22 20.91 17.90
C ASP A 294 -5.47 20.17 18.35
#